data_680b65aa956b63758a94fbd4e722a9f1
#
_entry.id   680b65aa956b63758a94fbd4e722a9f1
#
_cell.length_a   1.000
_cell.length_b   1.000
_cell.length_c   1.000
_cell.angle_alpha   90.00
_cell.angle_beta   90.00
_cell.angle_gamma   90.00
#
_symmetry.space_group_name_H-M   'P 1'
#
loop_
_entity.id
_entity.type
_entity.pdbx_description
1 polymer ?
#
loop_
_entity_poly.entity_id
_entity_poly.type
_entity_poly.pdbx_seq_one_letter_code
_entity_poly.pdbx_strand_id
1 'polypeptide(L)'
;IPFIRGIIAARQGRFIEAQTFFSKVLLIQENHIRARLNRCSAALLSNDLATALDDADYLVEHAPELNLARQRRSEILMNLGDWEAAEIELRKLLSNQPEHIMALVHLGTCMIAMDKAEQAEKPLNDAIRYDPKHSDAWYQRGLLYLDFGRVEEAKSDFEAAAKHDTKHIDARLRIAAILHEGEDATAAVTAWRKVLDIDPEHRLARRRLQESSDRQKILKVRPHPKD
;
A
#
# COMPACT_ATOMS: atom_id res chain seq x y z
N ILE A 1 -7.13 -26.95 21.03
CA ILE A 1 -8.23 -25.97 21.26
C ILE A 1 -7.74 -24.50 21.24
N PRO A 2 -6.63 -24.05 21.90
CA PRO A 2 -6.19 -22.66 21.82
C PRO A 2 -5.92 -22.20 20.39
N PHE A 3 -5.28 -23.02 19.54
CA PHE A 3 -4.99 -22.70 18.16
C PHE A 3 -6.23 -22.31 17.34
N ILE A 4 -7.31 -23.12 17.44
CA ILE A 4 -8.57 -22.85 16.72
C ILE A 4 -9.21 -21.55 17.21
N ARG A 5 -9.19 -21.30 18.54
CA ARG A 5 -9.69 -20.04 19.12
C ARG A 5 -8.91 -18.82 18.59
N GLY A 6 -7.59 -18.96 18.45
CA GLY A 6 -6.75 -17.93 17.84
C GLY A 6 -7.15 -17.62 16.39
N ILE A 7 -7.39 -18.65 15.59
CA ILE A 7 -7.87 -18.48 14.20
C ILE A 7 -9.23 -17.77 14.15
N ILE A 8 -10.18 -18.17 15.02
CA ILE A 8 -11.50 -17.55 15.08
C ILE A 8 -11.38 -16.07 15.49
N ALA A 9 -10.61 -15.76 16.52
CA ALA A 9 -10.38 -14.39 16.96
C ALA A 9 -9.75 -13.53 15.85
N ALA A 10 -8.73 -14.04 15.15
CA ALA A 10 -8.10 -13.35 14.03
C ALA A 10 -9.09 -13.04 12.88
N ARG A 11 -9.93 -14.02 12.50
CA ARG A 11 -10.98 -13.83 11.49
C ARG A 11 -12.05 -12.81 11.87
N GLN A 12 -12.24 -12.58 13.16
CA GLN A 12 -13.15 -11.58 13.72
C GLN A 12 -12.51 -10.21 13.94
N GLY A 13 -11.25 -10.02 13.50
CA GLY A 13 -10.49 -8.78 13.71
C GLY A 13 -10.01 -8.56 15.14
N ARG A 14 -10.16 -9.56 16.05
CA ARG A 14 -9.73 -9.48 17.45
C ARG A 14 -8.27 -9.91 17.60
N PHE A 15 -7.37 -9.11 17.02
CA PHE A 15 -5.97 -9.50 16.83
C PHE A 15 -5.20 -9.68 18.14
N ILE A 16 -5.42 -8.85 19.15
CA ILE A 16 -4.78 -8.97 20.48
C ILE A 16 -5.20 -10.27 21.16
N GLU A 17 -6.49 -10.63 21.07
CA GLU A 17 -6.99 -11.90 21.60
C GLU A 17 -6.41 -13.09 20.83
N ALA A 18 -6.28 -12.98 19.52
CA ALA A 18 -5.66 -13.99 18.67
C ALA A 18 -4.20 -14.24 19.09
N GLN A 19 -3.41 -13.19 19.30
CA GLN A 19 -2.04 -13.30 19.82
C GLN A 19 -1.99 -14.07 21.14
N THR A 20 -2.89 -13.75 22.08
CA THR A 20 -2.97 -14.42 23.38
C THR A 20 -3.21 -15.93 23.22
N PHE A 21 -4.11 -16.32 22.30
CA PHE A 21 -4.36 -17.75 22.06
C PHE A 21 -3.17 -18.44 21.38
N PHE A 22 -2.52 -17.82 20.41
CA PHE A 22 -1.33 -18.40 19.77
C PHE A 22 -0.14 -18.50 20.74
N SER A 23 0.04 -17.52 21.64
CA SER A 23 1.04 -17.57 22.70
C SER A 23 0.82 -18.75 23.63
N LYS A 24 -0.43 -19.09 23.99
CA LYS A 24 -0.76 -20.29 24.76
C LYS A 24 -0.40 -21.59 24.03
N VAL A 25 -0.46 -21.60 22.71
CA VAL A 25 0.02 -22.75 21.91
C VAL A 25 1.54 -22.85 21.99
N LEU A 26 2.23 -21.72 21.84
CA LEU A 26 3.70 -21.66 21.83
C LEU A 26 4.31 -21.96 23.21
N LEU A 27 3.60 -21.70 24.31
CA LEU A 27 4.00 -22.14 25.66
C LEU A 27 4.04 -23.67 25.81
N ILE A 28 3.23 -24.39 25.02
CA ILE A 28 3.16 -25.86 25.06
C ILE A 28 4.09 -26.46 23.99
N GLN A 29 4.16 -25.81 22.83
CA GLN A 29 4.93 -26.23 21.67
C GLN A 29 5.65 -25.02 21.08
N GLU A 30 6.83 -24.73 21.59
CA GLU A 30 7.60 -23.55 21.21
C GLU A 30 7.91 -23.49 19.71
N ASN A 31 8.15 -24.63 19.07
CA ASN A 31 8.46 -24.76 17.65
C ASN A 31 7.23 -24.93 16.73
N HIS A 32 6.03 -24.57 17.20
CA HIS A 32 4.81 -24.68 16.40
C HIS A 32 4.75 -23.59 15.33
N ILE A 33 5.35 -23.83 14.16
CA ILE A 33 5.50 -22.87 13.04
C ILE A 33 4.19 -22.16 12.68
N ARG A 34 3.07 -22.92 12.55
CA ARG A 34 1.78 -22.32 12.19
C ARG A 34 1.23 -21.36 13.25
N ALA A 35 1.44 -21.66 14.54
CA ALA A 35 0.99 -20.76 15.61
C ALA A 35 1.82 -19.49 15.62
N ARG A 36 3.13 -19.60 15.43
CA ARG A 36 4.05 -18.48 15.34
C ARG A 36 3.73 -17.59 14.13
N LEU A 37 3.51 -18.16 12.95
CA LEU A 37 3.13 -17.41 11.76
C LEU A 37 1.80 -16.65 11.94
N ASN A 38 0.80 -17.29 12.55
CA ASN A 38 -0.48 -16.64 12.82
C ASN A 38 -0.35 -15.56 13.91
N ARG A 39 0.52 -15.76 14.92
CA ARG A 39 0.80 -14.75 15.95
C ARG A 39 1.51 -13.54 15.32
N CYS A 40 2.53 -13.78 14.51
CA CYS A 40 3.21 -12.74 13.72
C CYS A 40 2.22 -11.89 12.91
N SER A 41 1.32 -12.55 12.16
CA SER A 41 0.30 -11.84 11.36
C SER A 41 -0.68 -11.06 12.23
N ALA A 42 -1.13 -11.60 13.35
CA ALA A 42 -2.02 -10.92 14.29
C ALA A 42 -1.33 -9.74 14.98
N ALA A 43 -0.05 -9.88 15.32
CA ALA A 43 0.79 -8.84 15.92
C ALA A 43 0.99 -7.67 14.92
N LEU A 44 1.31 -7.97 13.67
CA LEU A 44 1.43 -6.96 12.61
C LEU A 44 0.11 -6.17 12.45
N LEU A 45 -1.03 -6.86 12.38
CA LEU A 45 -2.35 -6.24 12.22
C LEU A 45 -2.82 -5.45 13.46
N SER A 46 -2.27 -5.70 14.64
CA SER A 46 -2.52 -4.92 15.86
C SER A 46 -1.43 -3.89 16.15
N ASN A 47 -0.49 -3.70 15.21
CA ASN A 47 0.66 -2.80 15.34
C ASN A 47 1.62 -3.14 16.51
N ASP A 48 1.64 -4.42 16.94
CA ASP A 48 2.64 -4.94 17.87
C ASP A 48 3.88 -5.41 17.08
N LEU A 49 4.64 -4.42 16.58
CA LEU A 49 5.76 -4.69 15.68
C LEU A 49 6.89 -5.48 16.35
N ALA A 50 7.05 -5.37 17.68
CA ALA A 50 8.07 -6.10 18.42
C ALA A 50 7.79 -7.62 18.39
N THR A 51 6.60 -8.03 18.82
CA THR A 51 6.20 -9.46 18.77
C THR A 51 6.17 -9.97 17.32
N ALA A 52 5.73 -9.13 16.37
CA ALA A 52 5.71 -9.51 14.97
C ALA A 52 7.12 -9.79 14.43
N LEU A 53 8.10 -8.94 14.76
CA LEU A 53 9.48 -9.09 14.31
C LEU A 53 10.15 -10.33 14.93
N ASP A 54 10.01 -10.51 16.24
CA ASP A 54 10.56 -11.71 16.95
C ASP A 54 10.04 -13.02 16.32
N ASP A 55 8.75 -13.06 16.01
CA ASP A 55 8.15 -14.24 15.38
C ASP A 55 8.62 -14.42 13.93
N ALA A 56 8.75 -13.32 13.18
CA ALA A 56 9.23 -13.37 11.80
C ALA A 56 10.70 -13.79 11.71
N ASP A 57 11.55 -13.28 12.60
CA ASP A 57 12.97 -13.66 12.70
C ASP A 57 13.12 -15.15 12.99
N TYR A 58 12.40 -15.66 13.99
CA TYR A 58 12.37 -17.08 14.28
C TYR A 58 11.94 -17.92 13.07
N LEU A 59 10.88 -17.49 12.36
CA LEU A 59 10.36 -18.21 11.20
C LEU A 59 11.36 -18.25 10.04
N VAL A 60 12.04 -17.13 9.77
CA VAL A 60 13.04 -17.06 8.69
C VAL A 60 14.26 -17.92 9.03
N GLU A 61 14.62 -18.06 10.31
CA GLU A 61 15.74 -18.90 10.77
C GLU A 61 15.39 -20.40 10.74
N HIS A 62 14.20 -20.80 11.25
CA HIS A 62 13.84 -22.19 11.50
C HIS A 62 12.93 -22.80 10.42
N ALA A 63 12.41 -22.01 9.49
CA ALA A 63 11.61 -22.44 8.35
C ALA A 63 11.94 -21.57 7.10
N PRO A 64 13.21 -21.58 6.65
CA PRO A 64 13.69 -20.69 5.58
C PRO A 64 13.01 -20.90 4.22
N GLU A 65 12.38 -22.05 4.01
CA GLU A 65 11.57 -22.39 2.84
C GLU A 65 10.19 -21.73 2.85
N LEU A 66 9.75 -21.19 4.00
CA LEU A 66 8.46 -20.55 4.15
C LEU A 66 8.50 -19.10 3.61
N ASN A 67 8.29 -18.93 2.33
CA ASN A 67 8.31 -17.62 1.68
C ASN A 67 7.40 -16.58 2.35
N LEU A 68 6.28 -17.02 2.95
CA LEU A 68 5.38 -16.14 3.70
C LEU A 68 6.05 -15.53 4.95
N ALA A 69 7.01 -16.23 5.56
CA ALA A 69 7.77 -15.68 6.69
C ALA A 69 8.62 -14.47 6.23
N ARG A 70 9.34 -14.61 5.10
CA ARG A 70 10.11 -13.50 4.51
C ARG A 70 9.22 -12.33 4.10
N GLN A 71 8.05 -12.62 3.52
CA GLN A 71 7.08 -11.59 3.19
C GLN A 71 6.65 -10.82 4.45
N ARG A 72 6.27 -11.52 5.53
CA ARG A 72 5.88 -10.87 6.79
C ARG A 72 7.02 -10.06 7.39
N ARG A 73 8.24 -10.61 7.38
CA ARG A 73 9.41 -9.91 7.87
C ARG A 73 9.66 -8.62 7.10
N SER A 74 9.58 -8.65 5.77
CA SER A 74 9.75 -7.45 4.96
C SER A 74 8.67 -6.40 5.24
N GLU A 75 7.39 -6.80 5.37
CA GLU A 75 6.28 -5.91 5.74
C GLU A 75 6.52 -5.24 7.11
N ILE A 76 7.00 -5.99 8.09
CA ILE A 76 7.32 -5.49 9.43
C ILE A 76 8.49 -4.50 9.37
N LEU A 77 9.56 -4.85 8.67
CA LEU A 77 10.73 -3.98 8.50
C LEU A 77 10.37 -2.67 7.79
N MET A 78 9.52 -2.72 6.78
CA MET A 78 8.98 -1.51 6.12
C MET A 78 8.19 -0.63 7.11
N ASN A 79 7.36 -1.23 7.97
CA ASN A 79 6.64 -0.49 9.02
C ASN A 79 7.56 0.13 10.07
N LEU A 80 8.72 -0.47 10.31
CA LEU A 80 9.76 0.06 11.21
C LEU A 80 10.66 1.11 10.54
N GLY A 81 10.55 1.28 9.22
CA GLY A 81 11.41 2.16 8.44
C GLY A 81 12.79 1.59 8.12
N ASP A 82 13.01 0.29 8.38
CA ASP A 82 14.26 -0.41 8.01
C ASP A 82 14.17 -0.90 6.57
N TRP A 83 14.29 0.05 5.65
CA TRP A 83 14.10 -0.19 4.21
C TRP A 83 15.19 -1.09 3.62
N GLU A 84 16.43 -0.98 4.11
CA GLU A 84 17.55 -1.79 3.68
C GLU A 84 17.35 -3.27 4.04
N ALA A 85 16.96 -3.55 5.28
CA ALA A 85 16.69 -4.93 5.70
C ALA A 85 15.46 -5.50 4.96
N ALA A 86 14.43 -4.69 4.73
CA ALA A 86 13.27 -5.07 3.94
C ALA A 86 13.66 -5.43 2.49
N GLU A 87 14.49 -4.61 1.83
CA GLU A 87 15.00 -4.87 0.48
C GLU A 87 15.70 -6.24 0.41
N ILE A 88 16.54 -6.57 1.40
CA ILE A 88 17.26 -7.86 1.46
C ILE A 88 16.28 -9.04 1.49
N GLU A 89 15.25 -8.99 2.34
CA GLU A 89 14.26 -10.07 2.43
C GLU A 89 13.40 -10.18 1.18
N LEU A 90 13.01 -9.05 0.59
CA LEU A 90 12.24 -9.01 -0.67
C LEU A 90 13.05 -9.62 -1.83
N ARG A 91 14.33 -9.30 -1.94
CA ARG A 91 15.20 -9.90 -2.97
C ARG A 91 15.38 -11.41 -2.78
N LYS A 92 15.51 -11.90 -1.54
CA LYS A 92 15.54 -13.33 -1.24
C LYS A 92 14.20 -14.00 -1.59
N LEU A 93 13.07 -13.36 -1.30
CA LEU A 93 11.75 -13.86 -1.70
C LEU A 93 11.63 -13.94 -3.22
N LEU A 94 12.02 -12.89 -3.93
CA LEU A 94 11.94 -12.82 -5.39
C LEU A 94 12.94 -13.77 -6.08
N SER A 95 14.04 -14.17 -5.44
CA SER A 95 14.92 -15.21 -5.99
C SER A 95 14.24 -16.58 -6.06
N ASN A 96 13.30 -16.84 -5.14
CA ASN A 96 12.50 -18.08 -5.12
C ASN A 96 11.19 -17.94 -5.92
N GLN A 97 10.61 -16.76 -5.96
CA GLN A 97 9.34 -16.44 -6.60
C GLN A 97 9.43 -15.13 -7.39
N PRO A 98 10.03 -15.14 -8.60
CA PRO A 98 10.26 -13.92 -9.39
C PRO A 98 8.99 -13.16 -9.78
N GLU A 99 7.85 -13.85 -9.81
CA GLU A 99 6.54 -13.30 -10.18
C GLU A 99 5.67 -12.91 -8.97
N HIS A 100 6.27 -12.80 -7.77
CA HIS A 100 5.52 -12.46 -6.57
C HIS A 100 5.17 -10.96 -6.54
N ILE A 101 3.96 -10.62 -6.96
CA ILE A 101 3.51 -9.23 -7.21
C ILE A 101 3.76 -8.32 -6.01
N MET A 102 3.28 -8.71 -4.82
CA MET A 102 3.45 -7.89 -3.62
C MET A 102 4.91 -7.64 -3.28
N ALA A 103 5.78 -8.63 -3.47
CA ALA A 103 7.22 -8.46 -3.22
C ALA A 103 7.86 -7.49 -4.22
N LEU A 104 7.44 -7.51 -5.48
CA LEU A 104 7.88 -6.56 -6.50
C LEU A 104 7.42 -5.13 -6.16
N VAL A 105 6.15 -4.97 -5.77
CA VAL A 105 5.60 -3.66 -5.37
C VAL A 105 6.33 -3.13 -4.13
N HIS A 106 6.49 -3.95 -3.09
CA HIS A 106 7.20 -3.58 -1.87
C HIS A 106 8.68 -3.25 -2.14
N LEU A 107 9.34 -3.99 -3.04
CA LEU A 107 10.71 -3.69 -3.45
C LEU A 107 10.82 -2.31 -4.11
N GLY A 108 9.89 -1.97 -5.01
CA GLY A 108 9.80 -0.63 -5.59
C GLY A 108 9.58 0.44 -4.52
N THR A 109 8.67 0.20 -3.57
CA THR A 109 8.42 1.12 -2.44
C THR A 109 9.65 1.33 -1.57
N CYS A 110 10.38 0.26 -1.21
CA CYS A 110 11.64 0.37 -0.47
C CYS A 110 12.68 1.21 -1.22
N MET A 111 12.82 0.99 -2.53
CA MET A 111 13.77 1.75 -3.35
C MET A 111 13.42 3.24 -3.40
N ILE A 112 12.14 3.60 -3.52
CA ILE A 112 11.69 4.99 -3.46
C ILE A 112 12.03 5.58 -2.09
N ALA A 113 11.71 4.86 -1.00
CA ALA A 113 11.99 5.33 0.37
C ALA A 113 13.47 5.53 0.67
N MET A 114 14.35 4.80 -0.02
CA MET A 114 15.82 4.90 0.09
C MET A 114 16.44 5.89 -0.91
N ASP A 115 15.64 6.71 -1.57
CA ASP A 115 16.10 7.66 -2.62
C ASP A 115 16.79 6.97 -3.81
N LYS A 116 16.41 5.70 -4.08
CA LYS A 116 16.87 4.90 -5.23
C LYS A 116 15.79 4.82 -6.32
N ALA A 117 15.10 5.93 -6.56
CA ALA A 117 13.90 6.00 -7.39
C ALA A 117 14.11 5.42 -8.81
N GLU A 118 15.29 5.66 -9.43
CA GLU A 118 15.60 5.11 -10.75
C GLU A 118 15.59 3.57 -10.80
N GLN A 119 15.93 2.92 -9.69
CA GLN A 119 15.93 1.46 -9.60
C GLN A 119 14.53 0.89 -9.32
N ALA A 120 13.61 1.72 -8.80
CA ALA A 120 12.26 1.31 -8.44
C ALA A 120 11.36 1.05 -9.67
N GLU A 121 11.65 1.66 -10.80
CA GLU A 121 10.82 1.55 -12.00
C GLU A 121 10.74 0.11 -12.51
N LYS A 122 11.86 -0.61 -12.49
CA LYS A 122 11.91 -2.00 -12.99
C LYS A 122 11.00 -2.95 -12.21
N PRO A 123 11.10 -3.11 -10.88
CA PRO A 123 10.21 -4.00 -10.12
C PRO A 123 8.75 -3.60 -10.24
N LEU A 124 8.40 -2.32 -10.30
CA LEU A 124 7.03 -1.87 -10.49
C LEU A 124 6.49 -2.20 -11.88
N ASN A 125 7.30 -2.06 -12.93
CA ASN A 125 6.96 -2.48 -14.28
C ASN A 125 6.76 -4.01 -14.36
N ASP A 126 7.62 -4.80 -13.68
CA ASP A 126 7.49 -6.24 -13.62
C ASP A 126 6.21 -6.64 -12.89
N ALA A 127 5.85 -5.98 -11.77
CA ALA A 127 4.58 -6.22 -11.07
C ALA A 127 3.36 -5.97 -11.97
N ILE A 128 3.32 -4.86 -12.70
CA ILE A 128 2.25 -4.53 -13.65
C ILE A 128 2.20 -5.53 -14.81
N ARG A 129 3.34 -5.99 -15.28
CA ARG A 129 3.41 -6.98 -16.36
C ARG A 129 2.84 -8.33 -15.94
N TYR A 130 3.13 -8.78 -14.70
CA TYR A 130 2.62 -10.06 -14.17
C TYR A 130 1.15 -9.96 -13.77
N ASP A 131 0.74 -8.87 -13.16
CA ASP A 131 -0.67 -8.60 -12.85
C ASP A 131 -1.09 -7.17 -13.23
N PRO A 132 -1.58 -6.97 -14.46
CA PRO A 132 -2.05 -5.66 -14.92
C PRO A 132 -3.26 -5.11 -14.15
N LYS A 133 -3.89 -5.92 -13.28
CA LYS A 133 -5.04 -5.49 -12.46
C LYS A 133 -4.66 -5.12 -11.04
N HIS A 134 -3.42 -5.29 -10.65
CA HIS A 134 -2.96 -4.96 -9.30
C HIS A 134 -2.87 -3.44 -9.12
N SER A 135 -3.87 -2.87 -8.49
CA SER A 135 -4.04 -1.40 -8.33
C SER A 135 -2.84 -0.73 -7.66
N ASP A 136 -2.27 -1.36 -6.61
CA ASP A 136 -1.15 -0.79 -5.87
C ASP A 136 0.13 -0.68 -6.72
N ALA A 137 0.34 -1.60 -7.67
CA ALA A 137 1.50 -1.53 -8.57
C ALA A 137 1.45 -0.27 -9.45
N TRP A 138 0.28 0.03 -10.02
CA TRP A 138 0.05 1.27 -10.76
C TRP A 138 0.20 2.49 -9.85
N TYR A 139 -0.39 2.46 -8.66
CA TYR A 139 -0.31 3.57 -7.71
C TYR A 139 1.13 3.90 -7.33
N GLN A 140 1.94 2.89 -6.98
CA GLN A 140 3.34 3.10 -6.60
C GLN A 140 4.18 3.61 -7.76
N ARG A 141 3.94 3.14 -9.00
CA ARG A 141 4.63 3.69 -10.16
C ARG A 141 4.19 5.12 -10.47
N GLY A 142 2.92 5.43 -10.27
CA GLY A 142 2.43 6.82 -10.36
C GLY A 142 3.12 7.75 -9.36
N LEU A 143 3.37 7.31 -8.11
CA LEU A 143 4.15 8.08 -7.15
C LEU A 143 5.60 8.29 -7.63
N LEU A 144 6.24 7.24 -8.14
CA LEU A 144 7.58 7.33 -8.71
C LEU A 144 7.64 8.35 -9.86
N TYR A 145 6.65 8.36 -10.74
CA TYR A 145 6.60 9.32 -11.85
C TYR A 145 6.39 10.76 -11.37
N LEU A 146 5.66 10.98 -10.27
CA LEU A 146 5.58 12.32 -9.66
C LEU A 146 6.96 12.77 -9.14
N ASP A 147 7.73 11.90 -8.52
CA ASP A 147 9.09 12.22 -8.04
C ASP A 147 10.01 12.61 -9.21
N PHE A 148 9.80 12.04 -10.38
CA PHE A 148 10.50 12.42 -11.62
C PHE A 148 9.93 13.66 -12.33
N GLY A 149 8.86 14.26 -11.79
CA GLY A 149 8.14 15.37 -12.45
C GLY A 149 7.34 14.96 -13.70
N ARG A 150 7.15 13.65 -13.93
CA ARG A 150 6.41 13.08 -15.06
C ARG A 150 4.91 13.02 -14.74
N VAL A 151 4.29 14.21 -14.62
CA VAL A 151 2.94 14.38 -14.05
C VAL A 151 1.86 13.69 -14.89
N GLU A 152 1.92 13.74 -16.21
CA GLU A 152 0.88 13.11 -17.07
C GLU A 152 0.95 11.58 -17.01
N GLU A 153 2.14 11.02 -16.93
CA GLU A 153 2.33 9.58 -16.76
C GLU A 153 1.89 9.12 -15.39
N ALA A 154 2.20 9.88 -14.35
CA ALA A 154 1.71 9.64 -12.99
C ALA A 154 0.17 9.64 -12.94
N LYS A 155 -0.47 10.64 -13.57
CA LYS A 155 -1.93 10.72 -13.66
C LYS A 155 -2.52 9.48 -14.35
N SER A 156 -1.94 9.07 -15.49
CA SER A 156 -2.36 7.86 -16.19
C SER A 156 -2.30 6.60 -15.32
N ASP A 157 -1.23 6.46 -14.53
CA ASP A 157 -1.06 5.35 -13.61
C ASP A 157 -2.06 5.40 -12.45
N PHE A 158 -2.32 6.57 -11.87
CA PHE A 158 -3.36 6.71 -10.85
C PHE A 158 -4.77 6.42 -11.41
N GLU A 159 -5.05 6.79 -12.65
CA GLU A 159 -6.30 6.45 -13.33
C GLU A 159 -6.43 4.93 -13.53
N ALA A 160 -5.35 4.25 -13.90
CA ALA A 160 -5.31 2.78 -13.96
C ALA A 160 -5.55 2.16 -12.59
N ALA A 161 -4.88 2.63 -11.53
CA ALA A 161 -5.11 2.18 -10.17
C ALA A 161 -6.58 2.33 -9.74
N ALA A 162 -7.17 3.53 -9.94
CA ALA A 162 -8.58 3.81 -9.60
C ALA A 162 -9.59 3.05 -10.46
N LYS A 163 -9.18 2.57 -11.65
CA LYS A 163 -9.99 1.72 -12.53
C LYS A 163 -10.01 0.28 -12.03
N HIS A 164 -8.88 -0.23 -11.58
CA HIS A 164 -8.75 -1.62 -11.11
C HIS A 164 -9.27 -1.81 -9.68
N ASP A 165 -9.09 -0.79 -8.83
CA ASP A 165 -9.77 -0.69 -7.54
C ASP A 165 -10.59 0.60 -7.46
N THR A 166 -11.90 0.44 -7.62
CA THR A 166 -12.84 1.58 -7.58
C THR A 166 -12.92 2.28 -6.23
N LYS A 167 -12.41 1.65 -5.17
CA LYS A 167 -12.33 2.21 -3.81
C LYS A 167 -10.94 2.71 -3.44
N HIS A 168 -9.99 2.70 -4.35
CA HIS A 168 -8.65 3.19 -4.11
C HIS A 168 -8.65 4.71 -3.90
N ILE A 169 -8.90 5.13 -2.67
CA ILE A 169 -9.07 6.55 -2.32
C ILE A 169 -7.80 7.36 -2.60
N ASP A 170 -6.62 6.80 -2.30
CA ASP A 170 -5.34 7.51 -2.48
C ASP A 170 -5.06 7.84 -3.95
N ALA A 171 -5.34 6.90 -4.87
CA ALA A 171 -5.21 7.15 -6.30
C ALA A 171 -6.16 8.29 -6.75
N ARG A 172 -7.41 8.29 -6.28
CA ARG A 172 -8.37 9.37 -6.59
C ARG A 172 -7.97 10.71 -6.01
N LEU A 173 -7.39 10.71 -4.80
CA LEU A 173 -6.83 11.93 -4.19
C LEU A 173 -5.69 12.50 -5.03
N ARG A 174 -4.78 11.65 -5.54
CA ARG A 174 -3.68 12.09 -6.42
C ARG A 174 -4.20 12.66 -7.74
N ILE A 175 -5.15 12.00 -8.39
CA ILE A 175 -5.79 12.51 -9.61
C ILE A 175 -6.43 13.87 -9.34
N ALA A 176 -7.21 13.99 -8.25
CA ALA A 176 -7.90 15.22 -7.92
C ALA A 176 -6.92 16.36 -7.58
N ALA A 177 -5.79 16.06 -6.91
CA ALA A 177 -4.75 17.03 -6.62
C ALA A 177 -4.09 17.55 -7.92
N ILE A 178 -3.69 16.64 -8.83
CA ILE A 178 -3.10 17.02 -10.12
C ILE A 178 -4.06 17.91 -10.91
N LEU A 179 -5.34 17.54 -11.01
CA LEU A 179 -6.34 18.33 -11.73
C LEU A 179 -6.66 19.67 -11.04
N HIS A 180 -6.54 19.73 -9.70
CA HIS A 180 -6.75 20.97 -8.95
C HIS A 180 -5.65 22.01 -9.23
N GLU A 181 -4.41 21.57 -9.39
CA GLU A 181 -3.28 22.42 -9.76
C GLU A 181 -3.31 22.85 -11.23
N GLY A 182 -3.98 22.07 -12.07
CA GLY A 182 -4.16 22.38 -13.47
C GLY A 182 -5.16 23.52 -13.74
N GLU A 183 -5.38 23.82 -15.02
CA GLU A 183 -6.27 24.91 -15.45
C GLU A 183 -7.75 24.51 -15.51
N ASP A 184 -8.05 23.22 -15.65
CA ASP A 184 -9.43 22.71 -15.78
C ASP A 184 -10.12 22.55 -14.43
N ALA A 185 -10.71 23.65 -13.97
CA ALA A 185 -11.49 23.67 -12.73
C ALA A 185 -12.70 22.70 -12.77
N THR A 186 -13.26 22.38 -13.97
CA THR A 186 -14.39 21.46 -14.10
C THR A 186 -13.96 20.02 -13.87
N ALA A 187 -12.82 19.63 -14.42
CA ALA A 187 -12.21 18.32 -14.16
C ALA A 187 -11.86 18.16 -12.68
N ALA A 188 -11.27 19.20 -12.07
CA ALA A 188 -10.95 19.19 -10.63
C ALA A 188 -12.19 18.99 -9.75
N VAL A 189 -13.28 19.73 -10.01
CA VAL A 189 -14.56 19.56 -9.30
C VAL A 189 -15.08 18.12 -9.41
N THR A 190 -15.02 17.56 -10.61
CA THR A 190 -15.48 16.19 -10.86
C THR A 190 -14.64 15.17 -10.12
N ALA A 191 -13.30 15.35 -10.10
CA ALA A 191 -12.40 14.46 -9.43
C ALA A 191 -12.57 14.49 -7.89
N TRP A 192 -12.71 15.67 -7.28
CA TRP A 192 -12.97 15.79 -5.84
C TRP A 192 -14.31 15.18 -5.43
N ARG A 193 -15.35 15.28 -6.26
CA ARG A 193 -16.62 14.57 -5.99
C ARG A 193 -16.42 13.06 -5.93
N LYS A 194 -15.65 12.47 -6.87
CA LYS A 194 -15.34 11.03 -6.85
C LYS A 194 -14.59 10.58 -5.59
N VAL A 195 -13.80 11.45 -4.96
CA VAL A 195 -13.21 11.16 -3.64
C VAL A 195 -14.29 11.13 -2.56
N LEU A 196 -15.20 12.12 -2.57
CA LEU A 196 -16.29 12.22 -1.58
C LEU A 196 -17.38 11.16 -1.77
N ASP A 197 -17.49 10.54 -2.94
CA ASP A 197 -18.36 9.37 -3.14
C ASP A 197 -17.87 8.15 -2.34
N ILE A 198 -16.54 8.07 -2.04
CA ILE A 198 -15.95 7.00 -1.24
C ILE A 198 -15.91 7.39 0.24
N ASP A 199 -15.41 8.58 0.54
CA ASP A 199 -15.34 9.15 1.90
C ASP A 199 -16.01 10.51 1.95
N PRO A 200 -17.32 10.56 2.26
CA PRO A 200 -18.07 11.81 2.32
C PRO A 200 -17.54 12.80 3.38
N GLU A 201 -16.85 12.32 4.41
CA GLU A 201 -16.33 13.17 5.49
C GLU A 201 -14.88 13.62 5.26
N HIS A 202 -14.26 13.30 4.12
CA HIS A 202 -12.87 13.62 3.82
C HIS A 202 -12.62 15.14 3.79
N ARG A 203 -12.05 15.67 4.87
CA ARG A 203 -11.92 17.12 5.11
C ARG A 203 -11.19 17.87 3.99
N LEU A 204 -10.06 17.32 3.52
CA LEU A 204 -9.28 17.93 2.45
C LEU A 204 -10.10 17.99 1.14
N ALA A 205 -10.77 16.89 0.77
CA ALA A 205 -11.55 16.82 -0.45
C ALA A 205 -12.72 17.81 -0.45
N ARG A 206 -13.43 17.97 0.69
CA ARG A 206 -14.48 18.99 0.84
C ARG A 206 -13.96 20.40 0.61
N ARG A 207 -12.82 20.75 1.24
CA ARG A 207 -12.21 22.08 1.08
C ARG A 207 -11.79 22.31 -0.37
N ARG A 208 -11.08 21.38 -0.98
CA ARG A 208 -10.58 21.50 -2.35
C ARG A 208 -11.70 21.50 -3.39
N LEU A 209 -12.80 20.79 -3.13
CA LEU A 209 -14.00 20.86 -3.96
C LEU A 209 -14.60 22.28 -3.96
N GLN A 210 -14.68 22.90 -2.78
CA GLN A 210 -15.19 24.28 -2.68
C GLN A 210 -14.29 25.26 -3.44
N GLU A 211 -12.97 25.21 -3.22
CA GLU A 211 -11.98 26.03 -3.92
C GLU A 211 -12.09 25.88 -5.45
N SER A 212 -12.18 24.63 -5.95
CA SER A 212 -12.34 24.36 -7.39
C SER A 212 -13.68 24.86 -7.94
N SER A 213 -14.76 24.72 -7.16
CA SER A 213 -16.09 25.19 -7.55
C SER A 213 -16.16 26.70 -7.67
N ASP A 214 -15.52 27.42 -6.77
CA ASP A 214 -15.46 28.89 -6.81
C ASP A 214 -14.62 29.38 -7.99
N ARG A 215 -13.47 28.71 -8.25
CA ARG A 215 -12.67 28.96 -9.46
C ARG A 215 -13.46 28.72 -10.74
N GLN A 216 -14.24 27.64 -10.81
CA GLN A 216 -15.10 27.33 -11.95
C GLN A 216 -16.15 28.43 -12.21
N LYS A 217 -16.77 28.97 -11.14
CA LYS A 217 -17.75 30.07 -11.26
C LYS A 217 -17.09 31.33 -11.82
N ILE A 218 -15.90 31.69 -11.31
CA ILE A 218 -15.14 32.86 -11.76
C ILE A 218 -14.80 32.75 -13.26
N LEU A 219 -14.36 31.59 -13.71
CA LEU A 219 -14.01 31.36 -15.12
C LEU A 219 -15.25 31.46 -16.05
N LYS A 220 -16.42 31.03 -15.59
CA LYS A 220 -17.68 31.14 -16.35
C LYS A 220 -18.18 32.58 -16.49
N VAL A 221 -17.83 33.46 -15.56
CA VAL A 221 -18.28 34.89 -15.57
C VAL A 221 -17.34 35.80 -16.36
N ARG A 222 -16.08 35.38 -16.60
CA ARG A 222 -15.15 36.15 -17.44
C ARG A 222 -15.63 36.09 -18.90
N PRO A 223 -15.99 37.23 -19.55
CA PRO A 223 -16.26 37.20 -20.97
C PRO A 223 -14.99 36.80 -21.72
N HIS A 224 -15.15 35.93 -22.73
CA HIS A 224 -14.06 35.66 -23.68
C HIS A 224 -13.53 37.02 -24.17
N PRO A 225 -12.18 37.23 -24.17
CA PRO A 225 -11.67 38.38 -24.91
C PRO A 225 -12.17 38.23 -26.35
N LYS A 226 -12.92 39.21 -26.81
CA LYS A 226 -13.30 39.31 -28.23
C LYS A 226 -12.00 39.54 -28.99
N ASP A 227 -11.66 38.62 -29.89
CA ASP A 227 -10.68 38.85 -30.94
C ASP A 227 -10.96 40.09 -31.76
#